data_999b81215747e1a4ffc6cc6ffaad2834
#
_entry.id   999b81215747e1a4ffc6cc6ffaad2834
#
_cell.length_a   1.000
_cell.length_b   1.000
_cell.length_c   1.000
_cell.angle_alpha   90.00
_cell.angle_beta   90.00
_cell.angle_gamma   90.00
#
_symmetry.space_group_name_H-M   'P 1'
#
loop_
_entity.id
_entity.type
_entity.pdbx_description
1 polymer ?
#
loop_
_entity_poly.entity_id
_entity_poly.type
_entity_poly.pdbx_seq_one_letter_code
_entity_poly.pdbx_strand_id
1 'polypeptide(L)'
;MNCWTKPCSFGEPEKLTKRTGDGIFLKIGIYGGTFNPPHLGHLTAAAAVFSMLKLDKLLLIPASIPPHKDLPAGSPTAEQRLEMTRLAGEQLGLGDRVETLDMELHRQGKSYTSDTLAELKARYPEDELWLLMGTDMFLSFHTWHEPEKIASLAGIAAFGRTEEDIEPLFSAQRDNLYRLYPNIRIFTLTVPGVIDISSTELREELAAGKGGNLLPPAVYGYILKNHLYGTDVNLKDLTLSQLRPVALSYLKHKRIPHVLGTEQEAIRLAERYGADVEKARVAALLHDCTKKLEMPEQLALCRQYGIELDELEQKALKLLHAKTGAAIARDVYGVDNEIYRAIWWHTTGHADMTLLEKIIYLADYIEPSRDFPGVNDLRNCVYEDLDKGLLMGLQMTIDEMTEMENPVHHATIEARDWLKGKR
;
A
#
# COMPACT_ATOMS: atom_id res chain seq x y z
N MET A 1 4.13 23.46 -2.67
CA MET A 1 2.86 23.45 -1.90
C MET A 1 2.37 22.01 -1.88
N ASN A 2 2.44 21.36 -0.72
CA ASN A 2 2.15 19.93 -0.58
C ASN A 2 0.64 19.68 -0.57
N CYS A 3 0.08 19.18 -1.68
CA CYS A 3 -1.33 18.78 -1.80
C CYS A 3 -1.70 17.45 -1.12
N TRP A 4 -0.79 16.85 -0.37
CA TRP A 4 -0.91 15.47 0.17
C TRP A 4 -1.29 15.40 1.65
N THR A 5 -1.55 16.54 2.31
CA THR A 5 -1.86 16.57 3.77
C THR A 5 -3.34 16.66 4.12
N LYS A 6 -4.26 16.61 3.14
CA LYS A 6 -5.68 16.43 3.44
C LYS A 6 -6.14 15.10 2.85
N PRO A 7 -6.48 14.09 3.68
CA PRO A 7 -7.28 12.99 3.18
C PRO A 7 -8.58 13.59 2.65
N CYS A 8 -8.98 13.23 1.44
CA CYS A 8 -10.35 13.44 1.02
C CYS A 8 -11.22 12.80 2.11
N SER A 9 -11.95 13.64 2.85
CA SER A 9 -12.91 13.16 3.83
C SER A 9 -14.09 12.53 3.09
N PHE A 10 -13.90 11.26 2.72
CA PHE A 10 -15.01 10.37 2.45
C PHE A 10 -15.65 10.11 3.82
N GLY A 11 -16.95 10.43 3.96
CA GLY A 11 -17.69 10.30 5.20
C GLY A 11 -17.45 8.93 5.84
N GLU A 12 -17.51 8.89 7.18
CA GLU A 12 -17.36 7.67 7.96
C GLU A 12 -18.16 6.53 7.33
N PRO A 13 -17.61 5.30 7.26
CA PRO A 13 -18.33 4.17 6.68
C PRO A 13 -19.58 3.92 7.53
N GLU A 14 -20.76 4.15 6.95
CA GLU A 14 -21.99 3.61 7.53
C GLU A 14 -21.77 2.11 7.72
N LYS A 15 -21.85 1.68 9.00
CA LYS A 15 -21.81 0.26 9.34
C LYS A 15 -22.87 -0.45 8.50
N LEU A 16 -22.46 -1.44 7.73
CA LEU A 16 -23.35 -2.37 7.04
C LEU A 16 -24.36 -2.92 8.05
N THR A 17 -25.54 -2.30 8.11
CA THR A 17 -26.65 -2.79 8.90
C THR A 17 -27.17 -4.05 8.20
N LYS A 18 -26.96 -5.20 8.81
CA LYS A 18 -27.60 -6.45 8.44
C LYS A 18 -29.11 -6.21 8.39
N ARG A 19 -29.67 -6.10 7.17
CA ARG A 19 -31.11 -6.26 6.97
C ARG A 19 -31.39 -7.75 6.87
N THR A 20 -32.10 -8.25 7.84
CA THR A 20 -32.65 -9.61 7.86
C THR A 20 -33.85 -9.65 6.94
N GLY A 21 -33.81 -10.50 5.90
CA GLY A 21 -35.02 -10.89 5.18
C GLY A 21 -34.96 -10.96 3.66
N ASP A 22 -34.24 -10.06 2.96
CA ASP A 22 -34.03 -10.12 1.52
C ASP A 22 -32.52 -10.21 1.25
N GLY A 23 -32.11 -11.12 0.35
CA GLY A 23 -30.71 -11.33 0.03
C GLY A 23 -30.02 -10.01 -0.29
N ILE A 24 -28.89 -9.73 0.37
CA ILE A 24 -28.08 -8.54 0.08
C ILE A 24 -27.35 -8.80 -1.23
N PHE A 25 -27.83 -8.18 -2.30
CA PHE A 25 -27.14 -8.17 -3.60
C PHE A 25 -26.07 -7.09 -3.57
N LEU A 26 -24.81 -7.48 -3.78
CA LEU A 26 -23.70 -6.53 -3.85
C LEU A 26 -23.62 -5.92 -5.25
N LYS A 27 -23.25 -4.64 -5.31
CA LYS A 27 -22.80 -4.00 -6.54
C LYS A 27 -21.28 -4.08 -6.61
N ILE A 28 -20.77 -4.86 -7.55
CA ILE A 28 -19.35 -5.15 -7.69
C ILE A 28 -18.81 -4.47 -8.94
N GLY A 29 -17.88 -3.52 -8.75
CA GLY A 29 -17.12 -2.92 -9.85
C GLY A 29 -15.97 -3.82 -10.26
N ILE A 30 -15.73 -3.94 -11.55
CA ILE A 30 -14.65 -4.74 -12.14
C ILE A 30 -13.83 -3.80 -13.01
N TYR A 31 -12.59 -3.60 -12.63
CA TYR A 31 -11.68 -2.75 -13.39
C TYR A 31 -10.51 -3.60 -13.91
N GLY A 32 -10.69 -4.07 -15.13
CA GLY A 32 -9.65 -4.78 -15.89
C GLY A 32 -8.72 -3.81 -16.60
N GLY A 33 -7.45 -4.18 -16.69
CA GLY A 33 -6.48 -3.35 -17.40
C GLY A 33 -5.09 -3.95 -17.44
N THR A 34 -4.22 -3.40 -18.28
CA THR A 34 -2.81 -3.81 -18.32
C THR A 34 -2.05 -3.37 -17.07
N PHE A 35 -2.40 -2.20 -16.52
CA PHE A 35 -1.77 -1.57 -15.36
C PHE A 35 -0.23 -1.54 -15.48
N ASN A 36 0.26 -0.87 -16.51
CA ASN A 36 1.68 -0.87 -16.89
C ASN A 36 2.30 0.54 -16.95
N PRO A 37 2.50 1.24 -15.81
CA PRO A 37 2.02 0.95 -14.45
C PRO A 37 0.59 1.43 -14.16
N PRO A 38 -0.03 1.00 -13.04
CA PRO A 38 -1.20 1.69 -12.48
C PRO A 38 -0.77 3.07 -11.99
N HIS A 39 -1.55 4.11 -12.31
CA HIS A 39 -1.24 5.52 -12.00
C HIS A 39 -2.45 6.24 -11.39
N LEU A 40 -2.24 7.46 -10.91
CA LEU A 40 -3.29 8.22 -10.22
C LEU A 40 -4.55 8.43 -11.06
N GLY A 41 -4.43 8.52 -12.40
CA GLY A 41 -5.59 8.57 -13.29
C GLY A 41 -6.50 7.34 -13.18
N HIS A 42 -5.92 6.13 -13.07
CA HIS A 42 -6.69 4.90 -12.83
C HIS A 42 -7.40 4.95 -11.47
N LEU A 43 -6.70 5.38 -10.42
CA LEU A 43 -7.26 5.40 -9.06
C LEU A 43 -8.37 6.44 -8.93
N THR A 44 -8.18 7.64 -9.47
CA THR A 44 -9.18 8.72 -9.43
C THR A 44 -10.46 8.29 -10.15
N ALA A 45 -10.34 7.69 -11.32
CA ALA A 45 -11.47 7.16 -12.07
C ALA A 45 -12.20 6.04 -11.30
N ALA A 46 -11.45 5.07 -10.77
CA ALA A 46 -12.01 3.97 -9.99
C ALA A 46 -12.75 4.46 -8.74
N ALA A 47 -12.17 5.41 -7.99
CA ALA A 47 -12.78 6.01 -6.81
C ALA A 47 -14.06 6.79 -7.14
N ALA A 48 -14.06 7.55 -8.24
CA ALA A 48 -15.23 8.29 -8.70
C ALA A 48 -16.38 7.35 -9.07
N VAL A 49 -16.11 6.32 -9.87
CA VAL A 49 -17.12 5.31 -10.25
C VAL A 49 -17.62 4.58 -9.00
N PHE A 50 -16.70 4.18 -8.08
CA PHE A 50 -17.06 3.51 -6.82
C PHE A 50 -18.07 4.33 -6.02
N SER A 51 -17.81 5.62 -5.85
CA SER A 51 -18.66 6.54 -5.09
C SER A 51 -19.99 6.81 -5.81
N MET A 52 -19.97 7.13 -7.10
CA MET A 52 -21.14 7.56 -7.85
C MET A 52 -22.13 6.42 -8.12
N LEU A 53 -21.65 5.23 -8.45
CA LEU A 53 -22.45 4.02 -8.57
C LEU A 53 -22.81 3.38 -7.24
N LYS A 54 -22.24 3.88 -6.13
CA LYS A 54 -22.38 3.28 -4.79
C LYS A 54 -22.04 1.79 -4.80
N LEU A 55 -20.83 1.48 -5.30
CA LEU A 55 -20.35 0.11 -5.33
C LEU A 55 -20.05 -0.37 -3.93
N ASP A 56 -20.37 -1.63 -3.64
CA ASP A 56 -20.03 -2.29 -2.38
C ASP A 56 -18.61 -2.84 -2.40
N LYS A 57 -18.14 -3.28 -3.58
CA LYS A 57 -16.82 -3.86 -3.79
C LYS A 57 -16.23 -3.44 -5.13
N LEU A 58 -14.91 -3.34 -5.19
CA LEU A 58 -14.11 -3.09 -6.40
C LEU A 58 -13.10 -4.21 -6.60
N LEU A 59 -13.12 -4.83 -7.75
CA LEU A 59 -12.16 -5.84 -8.18
C LEU A 59 -11.22 -5.23 -9.22
N LEU A 60 -9.92 -5.23 -8.92
CA LEU A 60 -8.86 -4.82 -9.84
C LEU A 60 -8.25 -6.07 -10.47
N ILE A 61 -8.24 -6.17 -11.80
CA ILE A 61 -7.82 -7.39 -12.50
C ILE A 61 -6.77 -7.04 -13.55
N PRO A 62 -5.47 -7.19 -13.23
CA PRO A 62 -4.41 -6.98 -14.20
C PRO A 62 -4.40 -8.11 -15.24
N ALA A 63 -4.42 -7.74 -16.53
CA ALA A 63 -4.32 -8.68 -17.63
C ALA A 63 -2.95 -9.35 -17.68
N SER A 64 -2.91 -10.66 -17.86
CA SER A 64 -1.66 -11.38 -18.13
C SER A 64 -1.10 -10.98 -19.49
N ILE A 65 -1.83 -11.32 -20.54
CA ILE A 65 -1.55 -10.96 -21.93
C ILE A 65 -2.76 -10.15 -22.45
N PRO A 66 -2.59 -8.82 -22.64
CA PRO A 66 -3.69 -7.99 -23.14
C PRO A 66 -4.14 -8.47 -24.53
N PRO A 67 -5.47 -8.57 -24.80
CA PRO A 67 -5.95 -9.08 -26.08
C PRO A 67 -5.76 -8.09 -27.24
N HIS A 68 -5.67 -6.77 -26.95
CA HIS A 68 -5.70 -5.71 -27.96
C HIS A 68 -4.34 -5.06 -28.25
N LYS A 69 -3.29 -5.36 -27.49
CA LYS A 69 -1.94 -4.80 -27.73
C LYS A 69 -0.85 -5.68 -27.16
N ASP A 70 0.29 -5.69 -27.81
CA ASP A 70 1.49 -6.28 -27.25
C ASP A 70 2.10 -5.37 -26.17
N LEU A 71 2.73 -5.98 -25.18
CA LEU A 71 3.46 -5.23 -24.17
C LEU A 71 4.77 -4.73 -24.78
N PRO A 72 5.17 -3.47 -24.52
CA PRO A 72 6.48 -2.97 -24.92
C PRO A 72 7.61 -3.85 -24.37
N ALA A 73 8.70 -3.97 -25.11
CA ALA A 73 9.90 -4.65 -24.65
C ALA A 73 10.38 -4.05 -23.32
N GLY A 74 10.82 -4.89 -22.39
CA GLY A 74 11.22 -4.47 -21.05
C GLY A 74 10.05 -4.13 -20.10
N SER A 75 8.80 -4.41 -20.47
CA SER A 75 7.68 -4.29 -19.54
C SER A 75 7.85 -5.23 -18.35
N PRO A 76 7.40 -4.83 -17.15
CA PRO A 76 7.35 -5.70 -15.97
C PRO A 76 6.57 -6.99 -16.23
N THR A 77 6.92 -8.04 -15.50
CA THR A 77 6.21 -9.32 -15.57
C THR A 77 4.75 -9.16 -15.11
N ALA A 78 3.92 -10.16 -15.39
CA ALA A 78 2.52 -10.14 -14.95
C ALA A 78 2.41 -10.07 -13.41
N GLU A 79 3.29 -10.77 -12.69
CA GLU A 79 3.38 -10.76 -11.22
C GLU A 79 3.81 -9.38 -10.69
N GLN A 80 4.76 -8.72 -11.34
CA GLN A 80 5.16 -7.36 -10.96
C GLN A 80 4.02 -6.36 -11.19
N ARG A 81 3.25 -6.50 -12.27
CA ARG A 81 2.08 -5.67 -12.53
C ARG A 81 0.95 -5.95 -11.55
N LEU A 82 0.77 -7.22 -11.16
CA LEU A 82 -0.17 -7.61 -10.10
C LEU A 82 0.19 -6.93 -8.77
N GLU A 83 1.45 -7.00 -8.35
CA GLU A 83 1.89 -6.37 -7.09
C GLU A 83 1.73 -4.83 -7.16
N MET A 84 2.08 -4.19 -8.27
CA MET A 84 1.82 -2.75 -8.43
C MET A 84 0.33 -2.41 -8.37
N THR A 85 -0.53 -3.25 -8.95
CA THR A 85 -1.99 -3.06 -8.93
C THR A 85 -2.54 -3.25 -7.50
N ARG A 86 -2.01 -4.22 -6.75
CA ARG A 86 -2.36 -4.44 -5.35
C ARG A 86 -1.97 -3.23 -4.49
N LEU A 87 -0.74 -2.73 -4.63
CA LEU A 87 -0.27 -1.53 -3.95
C LEU A 87 -1.11 -0.29 -4.30
N ALA A 88 -1.53 -0.15 -5.56
CA ALA A 88 -2.40 0.91 -5.99
C ALA A 88 -3.80 0.79 -5.36
N GLY A 89 -4.39 -0.40 -5.39
CA GLY A 89 -5.71 -0.66 -4.83
C GLY A 89 -5.77 -0.38 -3.32
N GLU A 90 -4.76 -0.78 -2.56
CA GLU A 90 -4.68 -0.49 -1.12
C GLU A 90 -4.69 1.02 -0.84
N GLN A 91 -4.13 1.85 -1.71
CA GLN A 91 -4.09 3.32 -1.55
C GLN A 91 -5.39 4.04 -1.92
N LEU A 92 -6.41 3.33 -2.43
CA LEU A 92 -7.75 3.89 -2.59
C LEU A 92 -8.45 4.20 -1.24
N GLY A 93 -7.94 3.67 -0.13
CA GLY A 93 -8.52 3.89 1.21
C GLY A 93 -9.88 3.20 1.42
N LEU A 94 -10.25 2.25 0.56
CA LEU A 94 -11.53 1.54 0.62
C LEU A 94 -11.48 0.29 1.52
N GLY A 95 -10.31 -0.03 2.11
CA GLY A 95 -10.13 -1.19 2.99
C GLY A 95 -10.48 -2.51 2.27
N ASP A 96 -11.19 -3.40 2.97
CA ASP A 96 -11.57 -4.73 2.46
C ASP A 96 -12.56 -4.69 1.29
N ARG A 97 -13.03 -3.50 0.90
CA ARG A 97 -13.91 -3.32 -0.26
C ARG A 97 -13.15 -3.27 -1.60
N VAL A 98 -11.82 -3.29 -1.56
CA VAL A 98 -10.98 -3.41 -2.77
C VAL A 98 -10.22 -4.73 -2.71
N GLU A 99 -10.25 -5.46 -3.81
CA GLU A 99 -9.52 -6.72 -3.97
C GLU A 99 -8.82 -6.73 -5.32
N THR A 100 -7.55 -7.13 -5.34
CA THR A 100 -6.81 -7.37 -6.59
C THR A 100 -6.78 -8.87 -6.86
N LEU A 101 -7.28 -9.28 -8.02
CA LEU A 101 -7.38 -10.68 -8.42
C LEU A 101 -6.33 -11.03 -9.47
N ASP A 102 -5.72 -12.18 -9.31
CA ASP A 102 -4.71 -12.76 -10.20
C ASP A 102 -5.31 -13.74 -11.23
N MET A 103 -6.63 -13.82 -11.31
CA MET A 103 -7.34 -14.83 -12.08
C MET A 103 -6.97 -14.88 -13.58
N GLU A 104 -6.58 -13.74 -14.16
CA GLU A 104 -6.12 -13.71 -15.56
C GLU A 104 -4.67 -14.18 -15.73
N LEU A 105 -3.86 -14.12 -14.67
CA LEU A 105 -2.46 -14.56 -14.71
C LEU A 105 -2.33 -16.07 -14.87
N HIS A 106 -3.33 -16.83 -14.43
CA HIS A 106 -3.35 -18.29 -14.49
C HIS A 106 -3.91 -18.84 -15.82
N ARG A 107 -4.40 -17.95 -16.72
CA ARG A 107 -4.92 -18.36 -18.03
C ARG A 107 -3.81 -18.52 -19.06
N GLN A 108 -3.95 -19.54 -19.90
CA GLN A 108 -3.09 -19.71 -21.07
C GLN A 108 -3.61 -18.83 -22.22
N GLY A 109 -2.71 -18.04 -22.84
CA GLY A 109 -3.08 -17.18 -23.98
C GLY A 109 -3.68 -15.83 -23.58
N LYS A 110 -4.44 -15.24 -24.52
CA LYS A 110 -5.09 -13.94 -24.32
C LYS A 110 -6.25 -14.04 -23.34
N SER A 111 -6.35 -13.09 -22.41
CA SER A 111 -7.48 -13.01 -21.46
C SER A 111 -8.59 -12.14 -22.05
N TYR A 112 -9.74 -12.72 -22.32
CA TYR A 112 -10.90 -11.98 -22.80
C TYR A 112 -11.82 -11.60 -21.64
N THR A 113 -12.36 -10.39 -21.69
CA THR A 113 -13.28 -9.86 -20.67
C THR A 113 -14.54 -10.70 -20.52
N SER A 114 -15.03 -11.29 -21.64
CA SER A 114 -16.19 -12.19 -21.63
C SER A 114 -15.98 -13.41 -20.74
N ASP A 115 -14.78 -13.98 -20.74
CA ASP A 115 -14.43 -15.15 -19.90
C ASP A 115 -14.27 -14.74 -18.44
N THR A 116 -13.60 -13.60 -18.19
CA THR A 116 -13.44 -13.04 -16.85
C THR A 116 -14.77 -12.76 -16.18
N LEU A 117 -15.71 -12.14 -16.90
CA LEU A 117 -17.05 -11.87 -16.39
C LEU A 117 -17.87 -13.13 -16.16
N ALA A 118 -17.74 -14.14 -17.03
CA ALA A 118 -18.42 -15.42 -16.84
C ALA A 118 -17.96 -16.14 -15.57
N GLU A 119 -16.64 -16.15 -15.32
CA GLU A 119 -16.06 -16.72 -14.11
C GLU A 119 -16.49 -15.94 -12.85
N LEU A 120 -16.46 -14.59 -12.91
CA LEU A 120 -16.94 -13.76 -11.81
C LEU A 120 -18.44 -13.92 -11.57
N LYS A 121 -19.26 -14.06 -12.61
CA LYS A 121 -20.70 -14.29 -12.44
C LYS A 121 -21.00 -15.66 -11.83
N ALA A 122 -20.18 -16.66 -12.11
CA ALA A 122 -20.26 -17.96 -11.43
C ALA A 122 -19.88 -17.87 -9.94
N ARG A 123 -18.90 -17.01 -9.59
CA ARG A 123 -18.48 -16.75 -8.19
C ARG A 123 -19.48 -15.86 -7.43
N TYR A 124 -20.16 -14.95 -8.14
CA TYR A 124 -21.10 -13.97 -7.61
C TYR A 124 -22.45 -14.05 -8.36
N PRO A 125 -23.21 -15.18 -8.24
CA PRO A 125 -24.36 -15.46 -9.11
C PRO A 125 -25.50 -14.47 -8.95
N GLU A 126 -25.71 -13.95 -7.74
CA GLU A 126 -26.82 -13.04 -7.44
C GLU A 126 -26.39 -11.56 -7.49
N ASP A 127 -25.10 -11.28 -7.46
CA ASP A 127 -24.59 -9.91 -7.36
C ASP A 127 -24.62 -9.17 -8.71
N GLU A 128 -24.67 -7.86 -8.63
CA GLU A 128 -24.69 -6.95 -9.79
C GLU A 128 -23.27 -6.57 -10.17
N LEU A 129 -22.83 -7.01 -11.36
CA LEU A 129 -21.50 -6.72 -11.88
C LEU A 129 -21.50 -5.45 -12.72
N TRP A 130 -20.48 -4.60 -12.58
CA TRP A 130 -20.24 -3.38 -13.35
C TRP A 130 -18.81 -3.35 -13.89
N LEU A 131 -18.67 -3.34 -15.23
CA LEU A 131 -17.37 -3.26 -15.88
C LEU A 131 -16.96 -1.80 -16.05
N LEU A 132 -15.87 -1.39 -15.42
CA LEU A 132 -15.31 -0.05 -15.50
C LEU A 132 -14.41 0.07 -16.74
N MET A 133 -14.59 1.12 -17.53
CA MET A 133 -13.78 1.36 -18.72
C MET A 133 -13.65 2.85 -19.06
N GLY A 134 -12.47 3.23 -19.58
CA GLY A 134 -12.22 4.57 -20.09
C GLY A 134 -12.89 4.82 -21.46
N THR A 135 -12.83 6.07 -21.93
CA THR A 135 -13.44 6.53 -23.18
C THR A 135 -13.14 5.65 -24.37
N ASP A 136 -11.87 5.38 -24.68
CA ASP A 136 -11.48 4.61 -25.87
C ASP A 136 -12.06 3.19 -25.88
N MET A 137 -12.08 2.55 -24.70
CA MET A 137 -12.61 1.22 -24.51
C MET A 137 -14.14 1.23 -24.67
N PHE A 138 -14.83 2.25 -24.18
CA PHE A 138 -16.27 2.39 -24.34
C PHE A 138 -16.68 2.62 -25.80
N LEU A 139 -15.97 3.50 -26.50
CA LEU A 139 -16.25 3.80 -27.91
C LEU A 139 -16.01 2.58 -28.82
N SER A 140 -15.03 1.74 -28.47
CA SER A 140 -14.69 0.51 -29.23
C SER A 140 -15.40 -0.76 -28.71
N PHE A 141 -16.24 -0.69 -27.69
CA PHE A 141 -16.83 -1.85 -27.01
C PHE A 141 -17.51 -2.85 -27.97
N HIS A 142 -18.19 -2.36 -28.97
CA HIS A 142 -18.91 -3.21 -29.99
C HIS A 142 -17.95 -4.08 -30.83
N THR A 143 -16.65 -3.81 -30.78
CA THR A 143 -15.63 -4.59 -31.51
C THR A 143 -14.92 -5.63 -30.62
N TRP A 144 -15.27 -5.72 -29.33
CA TRP A 144 -14.68 -6.65 -28.41
C TRP A 144 -15.06 -8.11 -28.69
N HIS A 145 -14.38 -9.04 -28.07
CA HIS A 145 -14.72 -10.46 -28.15
C HIS A 145 -15.99 -10.74 -27.34
N GLU A 146 -16.99 -11.31 -27.98
CA GLU A 146 -18.29 -11.64 -27.39
C GLU A 146 -18.99 -10.48 -26.65
N PRO A 147 -19.19 -9.30 -27.27
CA PRO A 147 -19.73 -8.14 -26.60
C PRO A 147 -21.17 -8.35 -26.08
N GLU A 148 -22.00 -9.18 -26.76
CA GLU A 148 -23.34 -9.56 -26.30
C GLU A 148 -23.27 -10.30 -24.95
N LYS A 149 -22.31 -11.22 -24.81
CA LYS A 149 -22.12 -11.96 -23.57
C LYS A 149 -21.67 -11.01 -22.44
N ILE A 150 -20.75 -10.08 -22.71
CA ILE A 150 -20.34 -9.05 -21.77
C ILE A 150 -21.57 -8.22 -21.33
N ALA A 151 -22.34 -7.70 -22.26
CA ALA A 151 -23.54 -6.89 -22.00
C ALA A 151 -24.62 -7.61 -21.18
N SER A 152 -24.70 -8.94 -21.31
CA SER A 152 -25.62 -9.77 -20.53
C SER A 152 -25.17 -10.04 -19.11
N LEU A 153 -23.84 -10.07 -18.86
CA LEU A 153 -23.26 -10.42 -17.57
C LEU A 153 -23.03 -9.20 -16.66
N ALA A 154 -22.74 -8.04 -17.25
CA ALA A 154 -22.38 -6.85 -16.47
C ALA A 154 -22.98 -5.56 -17.06
N GLY A 155 -23.25 -4.58 -16.20
CA GLY A 155 -23.42 -3.19 -16.62
C GLY A 155 -22.06 -2.58 -17.01
N ILE A 156 -22.09 -1.55 -17.85
CA ILE A 156 -20.91 -0.79 -18.24
C ILE A 156 -20.87 0.52 -17.47
N ALA A 157 -19.76 0.81 -16.81
CA ALA A 157 -19.46 2.10 -16.18
C ALA A 157 -18.34 2.77 -16.99
N ALA A 158 -18.72 3.64 -17.91
CA ALA A 158 -17.78 4.37 -18.74
C ALA A 158 -17.44 5.73 -18.12
N PHE A 159 -16.16 6.05 -18.06
CA PHE A 159 -15.68 7.33 -17.54
C PHE A 159 -14.81 8.06 -18.56
N GLY A 160 -14.99 9.39 -18.57
CA GLY A 160 -14.23 10.30 -19.41
C GLY A 160 -13.54 11.39 -18.59
N ARG A 161 -12.65 12.17 -19.23
CA ARG A 161 -11.73 13.10 -18.58
C ARG A 161 -12.21 14.56 -18.61
N THR A 162 -12.93 14.97 -19.67
CA THR A 162 -13.41 16.35 -19.85
C THR A 162 -14.89 16.37 -20.25
N GLU A 163 -15.63 17.42 -19.82
CA GLU A 163 -17.07 17.49 -20.03
C GLU A 163 -17.45 17.86 -21.47
N GLU A 164 -16.71 18.80 -22.10
CA GLU A 164 -17.16 19.46 -23.32
C GLU A 164 -17.15 18.56 -24.57
N ASP A 165 -16.21 17.61 -24.66
CA ASP A 165 -16.03 16.77 -25.85
C ASP A 165 -16.56 15.33 -25.69
N ILE A 166 -16.81 14.89 -24.46
CA ILE A 166 -17.11 13.48 -24.15
C ILE A 166 -18.60 13.17 -24.15
N GLU A 167 -19.45 14.05 -23.64
CA GLU A 167 -20.89 13.74 -23.55
C GLU A 167 -21.56 13.52 -24.92
N PRO A 168 -21.26 14.27 -25.99
CA PRO A 168 -21.77 13.96 -27.31
C PRO A 168 -21.31 12.58 -27.82
N LEU A 169 -20.03 12.21 -27.59
CA LEU A 169 -19.50 10.91 -27.98
C LEU A 169 -20.13 9.78 -27.16
N PHE A 170 -20.28 9.96 -25.86
CA PHE A 170 -20.92 9.01 -24.98
C PHE A 170 -22.40 8.81 -25.30
N SER A 171 -23.14 9.88 -25.60
CA SER A 171 -24.54 9.81 -26.01
C SER A 171 -24.71 9.02 -27.28
N ALA A 172 -23.91 9.32 -28.30
CA ALA A 172 -23.97 8.59 -29.57
C ALA A 172 -23.65 7.09 -29.41
N GLN A 173 -22.64 6.77 -28.59
CA GLN A 173 -22.25 5.39 -28.30
C GLN A 173 -23.32 4.66 -27.46
N ARG A 174 -23.93 5.31 -26.47
CA ARG A 174 -25.05 4.73 -25.70
C ARG A 174 -26.19 4.35 -26.62
N ASP A 175 -26.61 5.25 -27.52
CA ASP A 175 -27.70 5.00 -28.49
C ASP A 175 -27.37 3.85 -29.42
N ASN A 176 -26.09 3.74 -29.83
CA ASN A 176 -25.64 2.62 -30.62
C ASN A 176 -25.71 1.30 -29.84
N LEU A 177 -25.21 1.27 -28.62
CA LEU A 177 -25.19 0.07 -27.79
C LEU A 177 -26.57 -0.37 -27.34
N TYR A 178 -27.52 0.55 -27.07
CA TYR A 178 -28.92 0.19 -26.79
C TYR A 178 -29.62 -0.44 -28.00
N ARG A 179 -29.26 -0.05 -29.22
CA ARG A 179 -29.77 -0.69 -30.44
C ARG A 179 -29.22 -2.11 -30.64
N LEU A 180 -27.91 -2.29 -30.33
CA LEU A 180 -27.25 -3.60 -30.51
C LEU A 180 -27.59 -4.56 -29.35
N TYR A 181 -27.70 -4.04 -28.13
CA TYR A 181 -27.90 -4.82 -26.90
C TYR A 181 -29.02 -4.19 -26.07
N PRO A 182 -30.30 -4.46 -26.36
CA PRO A 182 -31.43 -3.73 -25.74
C PRO A 182 -31.50 -3.77 -24.21
N ASN A 183 -30.90 -4.78 -23.57
CA ASN A 183 -30.92 -4.95 -22.12
C ASN A 183 -29.62 -4.49 -21.44
N ILE A 184 -28.70 -3.88 -22.19
CA ILE A 184 -27.42 -3.40 -21.61
C ILE A 184 -27.69 -2.29 -20.59
N ARG A 185 -26.98 -2.34 -19.48
CA ARG A 185 -27.00 -1.27 -18.47
C ARG A 185 -25.77 -0.40 -18.65
N ILE A 186 -25.94 0.89 -18.85
CA ILE A 186 -24.84 1.82 -19.09
C ILE A 186 -24.94 2.98 -18.10
N PHE A 187 -23.84 3.22 -17.41
CA PHE A 187 -23.60 4.40 -16.59
C PHE A 187 -22.41 5.17 -17.17
N THR A 188 -22.58 6.44 -17.42
CA THR A 188 -21.51 7.31 -17.92
C THR A 188 -21.19 8.39 -16.90
N LEU A 189 -19.91 8.71 -16.75
CA LEU A 189 -19.40 9.64 -15.77
C LEU A 189 -18.28 10.48 -16.36
N THR A 190 -18.34 11.78 -16.14
CA THR A 190 -17.18 12.66 -16.32
C THR A 190 -16.47 12.85 -15.00
N VAL A 191 -15.17 12.62 -14.97
CA VAL A 191 -14.36 12.75 -13.75
C VAL A 191 -13.46 13.97 -13.91
N PRO A 192 -13.82 15.13 -13.33
CA PRO A 192 -12.97 16.31 -13.37
C PRO A 192 -11.64 16.04 -12.64
N GLY A 193 -10.54 16.56 -13.21
CA GLY A 193 -9.23 16.48 -12.57
C GLY A 193 -8.56 15.10 -12.65
N VAL A 194 -9.07 14.17 -13.47
CA VAL A 194 -8.30 12.99 -13.83
C VAL A 194 -7.03 13.44 -14.52
N ILE A 195 -5.89 13.02 -13.96
CA ILE A 195 -4.59 13.31 -14.55
C ILE A 195 -4.55 12.72 -15.95
N ASP A 196 -4.44 13.60 -16.94
CA ASP A 196 -4.36 13.22 -18.34
C ASP A 196 -2.94 12.79 -18.67
N ILE A 197 -2.64 11.54 -18.33
CA ILE A 197 -1.38 10.90 -18.72
C ILE A 197 -1.67 9.50 -19.22
N SER A 198 -1.08 9.16 -20.34
CA SER A 198 -1.08 7.78 -20.81
C SER A 198 0.01 6.98 -20.09
N SER A 199 -0.21 5.67 -19.90
CA SER A 199 0.84 4.80 -19.36
C SER A 199 2.11 4.81 -20.23
N THR A 200 2.03 5.16 -21.49
CA THR A 200 3.18 5.27 -22.40
C THR A 200 4.03 6.49 -22.07
N GLU A 201 3.44 7.68 -22.01
CA GLU A 201 4.13 8.90 -21.58
C GLU A 201 4.72 8.75 -20.18
N LEU A 202 3.96 8.14 -19.26
CA LEU A 202 4.47 7.92 -17.90
C LEU A 202 5.71 7.02 -17.86
N ARG A 203 5.80 5.98 -18.71
CA ARG A 203 7.00 5.14 -18.79
C ARG A 203 8.21 5.92 -19.30
N GLU A 204 8.02 6.80 -20.27
CA GLU A 204 9.08 7.68 -20.79
C GLU A 204 9.57 8.66 -19.72
N GLU A 205 8.64 9.26 -18.95
CA GLU A 205 8.99 10.12 -17.82
C GLU A 205 9.75 9.38 -16.73
N LEU A 206 9.34 8.15 -16.39
CA LEU A 206 10.02 7.33 -15.39
C LEU A 206 11.45 6.98 -15.82
N ALA A 207 11.67 6.63 -17.08
CA ALA A 207 13.00 6.42 -17.63
C ALA A 207 13.89 7.69 -17.58
N ALA A 208 13.26 8.86 -17.62
CA ALA A 208 13.94 10.16 -17.47
C ALA A 208 14.08 10.61 -15.99
N GLY A 209 13.74 9.76 -15.02
CA GLY A 209 13.77 10.07 -13.58
C GLY A 209 12.67 11.03 -13.11
N LYS A 210 11.58 11.14 -13.88
CA LYS A 210 10.42 12.01 -13.61
C LYS A 210 9.15 11.18 -13.41
N GLY A 211 7.98 11.83 -13.29
CA GLY A 211 6.67 11.15 -13.28
C GLY A 211 6.28 10.48 -11.95
N GLY A 212 7.15 10.45 -10.94
CA GLY A 212 6.86 9.81 -9.65
C GLY A 212 5.66 10.41 -8.92
N ASN A 213 5.36 11.70 -9.14
CA ASN A 213 4.19 12.39 -8.58
C ASN A 213 2.86 12.01 -9.26
N LEU A 214 2.91 11.27 -10.36
CA LEU A 214 1.75 10.76 -11.11
C LEU A 214 1.35 9.34 -10.68
N LEU A 215 2.13 8.76 -9.77
CA LEU A 215 1.95 7.42 -9.24
C LEU A 215 1.50 7.43 -7.78
N PRO A 216 0.74 6.42 -7.35
CA PRO A 216 0.59 6.16 -5.93
C PRO A 216 1.98 5.95 -5.29
N PRO A 217 2.27 6.53 -4.10
CA PRO A 217 3.62 6.49 -3.53
C PRO A 217 4.21 5.08 -3.41
N ALA A 218 3.44 4.09 -2.93
CA ALA A 218 3.95 2.73 -2.82
C ALA A 218 4.23 2.06 -4.18
N VAL A 219 3.48 2.41 -5.23
CA VAL A 219 3.75 1.95 -6.60
C VAL A 219 5.07 2.55 -7.11
N TYR A 220 5.28 3.85 -6.91
CA TYR A 220 6.53 4.50 -7.28
C TYR A 220 7.72 3.88 -6.54
N GLY A 221 7.60 3.65 -5.23
CA GLY A 221 8.62 2.98 -4.45
C GLY A 221 8.92 1.55 -4.94
N TYR A 222 7.89 0.81 -5.33
CA TYR A 222 8.06 -0.52 -5.92
C TYR A 222 8.82 -0.47 -7.25
N ILE A 223 8.53 0.52 -8.11
CA ILE A 223 9.20 0.75 -9.37
C ILE A 223 10.69 1.04 -9.16
N LEU A 224 11.03 1.97 -8.26
CA LEU A 224 12.40 2.34 -7.95
C LEU A 224 13.20 1.15 -7.43
N LYS A 225 12.66 0.45 -6.44
CA LYS A 225 13.31 -0.67 -5.76
C LYS A 225 13.58 -1.87 -6.69
N ASN A 226 12.78 -2.04 -7.74
CA ASN A 226 12.92 -3.14 -8.70
C ASN A 226 13.49 -2.67 -10.06
N HIS A 227 13.95 -1.43 -10.16
CA HIS A 227 14.52 -0.85 -11.39
C HIS A 227 13.61 -1.03 -12.62
N LEU A 228 12.29 -0.87 -12.44
CA LEU A 228 11.32 -1.02 -13.52
C LEU A 228 11.28 0.21 -14.42
N TYR A 229 10.84 0.04 -15.65
CA TYR A 229 10.68 1.12 -16.66
C TYR A 229 11.94 1.95 -16.94
N GLY A 230 13.11 1.32 -16.82
CA GLY A 230 14.38 2.02 -17.07
C GLY A 230 14.77 3.01 -15.97
N THR A 231 14.14 2.94 -14.78
CA THR A 231 14.60 3.74 -13.64
C THR A 231 15.97 3.26 -13.20
N ASP A 232 16.96 4.17 -13.31
CA ASP A 232 18.34 3.91 -12.89
C ASP A 232 18.63 4.72 -11.62
N VAL A 233 18.41 4.10 -10.48
CA VAL A 233 18.64 4.71 -9.17
C VAL A 233 19.61 3.86 -8.34
N ASN A 234 20.57 4.53 -7.69
CA ASN A 234 21.39 3.86 -6.70
C ASN A 234 20.59 3.74 -5.39
N LEU A 235 20.20 2.52 -5.03
CA LEU A 235 19.43 2.27 -3.80
C LEU A 235 20.19 2.67 -2.52
N LYS A 236 21.53 2.77 -2.58
CA LYS A 236 22.35 3.22 -1.44
C LYS A 236 22.49 4.75 -1.34
N ASP A 237 21.92 5.47 -2.30
CA ASP A 237 22.00 6.93 -2.37
C ASP A 237 20.64 7.54 -2.78
N LEU A 238 19.58 7.07 -2.17
CA LEU A 238 18.23 7.58 -2.42
C LEU A 238 18.04 8.92 -1.72
N THR A 239 17.50 9.88 -2.46
CA THR A 239 16.96 11.10 -1.84
C THR A 239 15.77 10.74 -0.95
N LEU A 240 15.43 11.58 0.02
CA LEU A 240 14.25 11.37 0.88
C LEU A 240 12.95 11.22 0.07
N SER A 241 12.83 11.96 -1.04
CA SER A 241 11.67 11.86 -1.94
C SER A 241 11.56 10.51 -2.66
N GLN A 242 12.65 9.76 -2.75
CA GLN A 242 12.71 8.40 -3.29
C GLN A 242 12.64 7.35 -2.17
N LEU A 243 13.34 7.56 -1.06
CA LEU A 243 13.37 6.61 0.06
C LEU A 243 11.99 6.42 0.70
N ARG A 244 11.22 7.52 0.92
CA ARG A 244 9.90 7.43 1.53
C ARG A 244 8.94 6.56 0.70
N PRO A 245 8.73 6.76 -0.62
CA PRO A 245 7.97 5.84 -1.45
C PRO A 245 8.47 4.39 -1.38
N VAL A 246 9.78 4.17 -1.40
CA VAL A 246 10.39 2.84 -1.29
C VAL A 246 10.01 2.19 0.05
N ALA A 247 10.14 2.89 1.16
CA ALA A 247 9.75 2.39 2.48
C ALA A 247 8.25 2.01 2.51
N LEU A 248 7.36 2.86 1.96
CA LEU A 248 5.93 2.60 1.89
C LEU A 248 5.59 1.35 1.05
N SER A 249 6.38 1.03 0.04
CA SER A 249 6.15 -0.17 -0.81
C SER A 249 6.35 -1.51 -0.08
N TYR A 250 7.00 -1.50 1.07
CA TYR A 250 7.18 -2.69 1.92
C TYR A 250 5.99 -2.96 2.84
N LEU A 251 5.11 -1.98 3.05
CA LEU A 251 4.12 -2.02 4.11
C LEU A 251 2.77 -2.54 3.61
N LYS A 252 1.98 -3.14 4.51
CA LYS A 252 0.53 -3.26 4.34
C LYS A 252 -0.07 -1.86 4.53
N HIS A 253 -1.09 -1.50 3.76
CA HIS A 253 -1.67 -0.13 3.77
C HIS A 253 -2.00 0.39 5.18
N LYS A 254 -2.61 -0.45 6.01
CA LYS A 254 -2.96 -0.11 7.41
C LYS A 254 -1.76 0.27 8.28
N ARG A 255 -0.53 -0.08 7.86
CA ARG A 255 0.71 0.24 8.58
C ARG A 255 1.32 1.58 8.13
N ILE A 256 0.90 2.12 6.99
CA ILE A 256 1.43 3.39 6.45
C ILE A 256 1.25 4.56 7.43
N PRO A 257 0.05 4.82 8.02
CA PRO A 257 -0.12 5.90 8.99
C PRO A 257 0.83 5.80 10.18
N HIS A 258 1.05 4.59 10.69
CA HIS A 258 1.98 4.32 11.78
C HIS A 258 3.43 4.70 11.40
N VAL A 259 3.95 4.22 10.28
CA VAL A 259 5.34 4.49 9.88
C VAL A 259 5.57 5.99 9.62
N LEU A 260 4.59 6.66 9.01
CA LEU A 260 4.66 8.12 8.84
C LEU A 260 4.52 8.87 10.16
N GLY A 261 3.72 8.37 11.10
CA GLY A 261 3.62 8.88 12.47
C GLY A 261 4.93 8.70 13.24
N THR A 262 5.55 7.52 13.13
CA THR A 262 6.87 7.22 13.72
C THR A 262 7.95 8.14 13.13
N GLU A 263 7.95 8.40 11.82
CA GLU A 263 8.86 9.36 11.20
C GLU A 263 8.71 10.76 11.81
N GLN A 264 7.48 11.25 11.92
CA GLN A 264 7.21 12.58 12.48
C GLN A 264 7.64 12.68 13.95
N GLU A 265 7.36 11.65 14.74
CA GLU A 265 7.70 11.62 16.15
C GLU A 265 9.22 11.48 16.37
N ALA A 266 9.91 10.66 15.57
CA ALA A 266 11.35 10.54 15.59
C ALA A 266 12.05 11.87 15.30
N ILE A 267 11.54 12.64 14.32
CA ILE A 267 12.05 13.98 14.02
C ILE A 267 11.89 14.91 15.22
N ARG A 268 10.69 14.96 15.84
CA ARG A 268 10.43 15.82 17.01
C ARG A 268 11.34 15.49 18.20
N LEU A 269 11.51 14.20 18.46
CA LEU A 269 12.41 13.75 19.54
C LEU A 269 13.87 14.03 19.21
N ALA A 270 14.30 13.86 17.95
CA ALA A 270 15.66 14.19 17.53
C ALA A 270 15.96 15.70 17.68
N GLU A 271 15.06 16.56 17.25
CA GLU A 271 15.18 18.03 17.45
C GLU A 271 15.23 18.39 18.92
N ARG A 272 14.37 17.79 19.76
CA ARG A 272 14.30 18.09 21.18
C ARG A 272 15.55 17.68 21.96
N TYR A 273 16.10 16.51 21.65
CA TYR A 273 17.20 15.92 22.39
C TYR A 273 18.57 16.08 21.72
N GLY A 274 18.63 16.74 20.56
CA GLY A 274 19.88 17.06 19.87
C GLY A 274 20.49 15.86 19.13
N ALA A 275 19.66 14.93 18.64
CA ALA A 275 20.12 13.87 17.75
C ALA A 275 20.09 14.30 16.27
N ASP A 276 20.73 13.53 15.40
CA ASP A 276 20.69 13.75 13.96
C ASP A 276 19.28 13.46 13.41
N VAL A 277 18.61 14.52 12.94
CA VAL A 277 17.24 14.48 12.44
C VAL A 277 17.11 13.61 11.19
N GLU A 278 18.10 13.66 10.27
CA GLU A 278 18.04 12.87 9.05
C GLU A 278 18.27 11.38 9.34
N LYS A 279 19.16 11.04 10.25
CA LYS A 279 19.32 9.65 10.72
C LYS A 279 18.07 9.13 11.41
N ALA A 280 17.43 9.93 12.25
CA ALA A 280 16.18 9.56 12.91
C ALA A 280 15.05 9.32 11.89
N ARG A 281 14.96 10.18 10.89
CA ARG A 281 14.01 10.06 9.78
C ARG A 281 14.20 8.77 8.98
N VAL A 282 15.42 8.49 8.55
CA VAL A 282 15.76 7.31 7.76
C VAL A 282 15.50 6.03 8.57
N ALA A 283 15.92 6.00 9.84
CA ALA A 283 15.66 4.86 10.72
C ALA A 283 14.16 4.60 10.91
N ALA A 284 13.38 5.65 11.17
CA ALA A 284 11.93 5.55 11.33
C ALA A 284 11.21 5.07 10.06
N LEU A 285 11.62 5.53 8.87
CA LEU A 285 11.04 5.07 7.60
C LEU A 285 11.30 3.58 7.34
N LEU A 286 12.46 3.07 7.72
CA LEU A 286 12.90 1.71 7.41
C LEU A 286 12.67 0.69 8.53
N HIS A 287 12.31 1.11 9.77
CA HIS A 287 12.25 0.20 10.92
C HIS A 287 11.33 -1.02 10.70
N ASP A 288 10.25 -0.83 9.97
CA ASP A 288 9.23 -1.85 9.74
C ASP A 288 9.26 -2.45 8.31
N CYS A 289 10.33 -2.24 7.52
CA CYS A 289 10.36 -2.62 6.10
C CYS A 289 10.20 -4.13 5.84
N THR A 290 10.40 -5.00 6.83
CA THR A 290 10.15 -6.45 6.74
C THR A 290 8.94 -6.92 7.55
N LYS A 291 8.18 -6.01 8.18
CA LYS A 291 7.07 -6.34 9.08
C LYS A 291 5.94 -7.15 8.44
N LYS A 292 5.75 -7.03 7.13
CA LYS A 292 4.70 -7.79 6.42
C LYS A 292 5.07 -9.23 6.13
N LEU A 293 6.34 -9.61 6.27
CA LEU A 293 6.85 -10.94 5.95
C LEU A 293 6.42 -11.96 7.01
N GLU A 294 6.10 -13.15 6.56
CA GLU A 294 5.73 -14.26 7.43
C GLU A 294 6.98 -15.01 7.95
N MET A 295 6.81 -15.92 8.92
CA MET A 295 7.92 -16.61 9.58
C MET A 295 8.90 -17.29 8.62
N PRO A 296 8.47 -18.03 7.57
CA PRO A 296 9.42 -18.68 6.64
C PRO A 296 10.31 -17.67 5.89
N GLU A 297 9.74 -16.52 5.50
CA GLU A 297 10.45 -15.46 4.80
C GLU A 297 11.44 -14.74 5.72
N GLN A 298 11.01 -14.43 6.95
CA GLN A 298 11.87 -13.85 7.98
C GLN A 298 13.08 -14.75 8.28
N LEU A 299 12.85 -16.05 8.48
CA LEU A 299 13.93 -17.02 8.72
C LEU A 299 14.85 -17.18 7.51
N ALA A 300 14.32 -17.06 6.29
CA ALA A 300 15.14 -17.07 5.07
C ALA A 300 16.08 -15.85 5.04
N LEU A 301 15.58 -14.65 5.37
CA LEU A 301 16.41 -13.45 5.48
C LEU A 301 17.45 -13.57 6.60
N CYS A 302 17.08 -14.14 7.76
CA CYS A 302 18.05 -14.37 8.83
C CYS A 302 19.21 -15.24 8.35
N ARG A 303 18.93 -16.33 7.63
CA ARG A 303 19.99 -17.18 7.03
C ARG A 303 20.82 -16.44 6.00
N GLN A 304 20.16 -15.67 5.12
CA GLN A 304 20.83 -14.91 4.06
C GLN A 304 21.83 -13.89 4.63
N TYR A 305 21.47 -13.22 5.72
CA TYR A 305 22.28 -12.16 6.34
C TYR A 305 23.14 -12.65 7.53
N GLY A 306 23.15 -13.96 7.80
CA GLY A 306 23.93 -14.53 8.89
C GLY A 306 23.50 -14.05 10.29
N ILE A 307 22.19 -13.81 10.47
CA ILE A 307 21.62 -13.34 11.74
C ILE A 307 21.43 -14.55 12.65
N GLU A 308 22.14 -14.55 13.77
CA GLU A 308 21.96 -15.55 14.82
C GLU A 308 20.72 -15.20 15.67
N LEU A 309 19.93 -16.24 15.95
CA LEU A 309 18.68 -16.15 16.70
C LEU A 309 18.75 -17.01 17.95
N ASP A 310 18.29 -16.46 19.06
CA ASP A 310 18.06 -17.24 20.27
C ASP A 310 16.80 -18.13 20.18
N GLU A 311 16.55 -18.94 21.22
CA GLU A 311 15.40 -19.87 21.23
C GLU A 311 14.04 -19.16 21.20
N LEU A 312 13.92 -17.95 21.80
CA LEU A 312 12.71 -17.16 21.78
C LEU A 312 12.49 -16.54 20.40
N GLU A 313 13.52 -15.97 19.82
CA GLU A 313 13.49 -15.31 18.51
C GLU A 313 13.11 -16.29 17.39
N GLN A 314 13.57 -17.53 17.44
CA GLN A 314 13.21 -18.58 16.48
C GLN A 314 11.70 -18.87 16.42
N LYS A 315 10.92 -18.49 17.43
CA LYS A 315 9.49 -18.73 17.55
C LYS A 315 8.65 -17.44 17.55
N ALA A 316 9.29 -16.28 17.71
CA ALA A 316 8.63 -14.99 17.91
C ALA A 316 8.72 -14.09 16.67
N LEU A 317 7.85 -14.32 15.69
CA LEU A 317 7.79 -13.56 14.43
C LEU A 317 7.92 -12.04 14.64
N LYS A 318 7.29 -11.51 15.70
CA LYS A 318 7.30 -10.08 16.01
C LYS A 318 8.68 -9.50 16.34
N LEU A 319 9.66 -10.33 16.71
CA LEU A 319 11.02 -9.88 17.02
C LEU A 319 11.93 -9.83 15.79
N LEU A 320 11.66 -10.71 14.80
CA LEU A 320 12.55 -10.90 13.66
C LEU A 320 12.63 -9.70 12.72
N HIS A 321 11.50 -8.96 12.56
CA HIS A 321 11.45 -7.86 11.59
C HIS A 321 12.44 -6.73 11.91
N ALA A 322 12.78 -6.51 13.17
CA ALA A 322 13.78 -5.50 13.55
C ALA A 322 15.16 -5.87 13.02
N LYS A 323 15.57 -7.11 13.21
CA LYS A 323 16.88 -7.63 12.77
C LYS A 323 16.98 -7.72 11.25
N THR A 324 15.98 -8.31 10.59
CA THR A 324 15.95 -8.45 9.14
C THR A 324 15.76 -7.10 8.44
N GLY A 325 14.98 -6.19 9.02
CA GLY A 325 14.82 -4.82 8.54
C GLY A 325 16.12 -4.02 8.62
N ALA A 326 16.86 -4.13 9.72
CA ALA A 326 18.18 -3.51 9.88
C ALA A 326 19.19 -4.06 8.85
N ALA A 327 19.19 -5.37 8.59
CA ALA A 327 20.06 -5.97 7.60
C ALA A 327 19.75 -5.47 6.18
N ILE A 328 18.47 -5.38 5.79
CA ILE A 328 18.07 -4.78 4.52
C ILE A 328 18.45 -3.30 4.45
N ALA A 329 18.23 -2.53 5.52
CA ALA A 329 18.59 -1.13 5.56
C ALA A 329 20.10 -0.92 5.31
N ARG A 330 20.97 -1.73 5.91
CA ARG A 330 22.42 -1.68 5.71
C ARG A 330 22.84 -2.14 4.32
N ASP A 331 22.42 -3.33 3.90
CA ASP A 331 23.00 -3.99 2.74
C ASP A 331 22.39 -3.51 1.43
N VAL A 332 21.10 -3.17 1.43
CA VAL A 332 20.38 -2.67 0.26
C VAL A 332 20.42 -1.13 0.18
N TYR A 333 20.17 -0.45 1.30
CA TYR A 333 20.05 1.02 1.33
C TYR A 333 21.29 1.74 1.85
N GLY A 334 22.32 1.01 2.27
CA GLY A 334 23.62 1.59 2.61
C GLY A 334 23.60 2.48 3.86
N VAL A 335 22.64 2.27 4.76
CA VAL A 335 22.60 3.05 6.02
C VAL A 335 23.84 2.79 6.88
N ASP A 336 24.24 3.80 7.64
CA ASP A 336 25.35 3.68 8.58
C ASP A 336 25.01 2.81 9.80
N ASN A 337 26.03 2.56 10.62
CA ASN A 337 25.89 1.69 11.79
C ASN A 337 24.96 2.26 12.87
N GLU A 338 24.81 3.58 12.99
CA GLU A 338 23.92 4.19 13.99
C GLU A 338 22.46 3.92 13.59
N ILE A 339 22.11 4.13 12.32
CA ILE A 339 20.77 3.84 11.79
C ILE A 339 20.50 2.33 11.85
N TYR A 340 21.46 1.49 11.44
CA TYR A 340 21.36 0.03 11.52
C TYR A 340 21.01 -0.41 12.95
N ARG A 341 21.73 0.05 13.95
CA ARG A 341 21.51 -0.31 15.36
C ARG A 341 20.16 0.20 15.87
N ALA A 342 19.77 1.42 15.51
CA ALA A 342 18.46 1.96 15.88
C ALA A 342 17.30 1.11 15.36
N ILE A 343 17.39 0.62 14.10
CA ILE A 343 16.42 -0.31 13.54
C ILE A 343 16.51 -1.68 14.23
N TRP A 344 17.71 -2.20 14.46
CA TRP A 344 17.92 -3.52 15.07
C TRP A 344 17.26 -3.65 16.46
N TRP A 345 17.34 -2.60 17.27
CA TRP A 345 16.92 -2.62 18.66
C TRP A 345 15.56 -1.97 18.93
N HIS A 346 14.84 -1.53 17.90
CA HIS A 346 13.61 -0.79 18.12
C HIS A 346 12.46 -1.59 18.77
N THR A 347 12.53 -2.92 18.76
CA THR A 347 11.48 -3.78 19.39
C THR A 347 11.82 -4.19 20.81
N THR A 348 13.07 -4.47 21.11
CA THR A 348 13.49 -5.02 22.40
C THR A 348 14.21 -4.01 23.28
N GLY A 349 14.87 -3.01 22.68
CA GLY A 349 15.90 -2.27 23.33
C GLY A 349 17.11 -3.15 23.68
N HIS A 350 18.08 -2.59 24.35
CA HIS A 350 19.23 -3.27 24.95
C HIS A 350 19.90 -2.39 26.04
N ALA A 351 20.79 -2.94 26.83
CA ALA A 351 21.59 -2.16 27.79
C ALA A 351 22.43 -1.11 27.03
N ASP A 352 22.57 0.10 27.63
CA ASP A 352 23.37 1.20 27.09
C ASP A 352 22.98 1.68 25.67
N MET A 353 21.67 1.82 25.41
CA MET A 353 21.18 2.39 24.16
C MET A 353 21.74 3.78 23.90
N THR A 354 22.16 4.02 22.65
CA THR A 354 22.52 5.36 22.15
C THR A 354 21.29 6.28 22.08
N LEU A 355 21.53 7.58 21.89
CA LEU A 355 20.43 8.54 21.79
C LEU A 355 19.47 8.22 20.62
N LEU A 356 20.02 7.85 19.46
CA LEU A 356 19.20 7.51 18.29
C LEU A 356 18.38 6.21 18.52
N GLU A 357 18.97 5.20 19.13
CA GLU A 357 18.26 3.95 19.48
C GLU A 357 17.08 4.21 20.41
N LYS A 358 17.27 5.06 21.45
CA LYS A 358 16.18 5.47 22.37
C LYS A 358 15.06 6.20 21.64
N ILE A 359 15.44 7.13 20.75
CA ILE A 359 14.47 7.91 19.96
C ILE A 359 13.63 7.00 19.08
N ILE A 360 14.23 6.07 18.34
CA ILE A 360 13.47 5.20 17.43
C ILE A 360 12.58 4.22 18.21
N TYR A 361 13.08 3.63 19.31
CA TYR A 361 12.28 2.79 20.20
C TYR A 361 11.02 3.53 20.69
N LEU A 362 11.22 4.76 21.21
CA LEU A 362 10.12 5.55 21.76
C LEU A 362 9.20 6.12 20.67
N ALA A 363 9.73 6.57 19.54
CA ALA A 363 8.93 7.10 18.45
C ALA A 363 7.96 6.04 17.90
N ASP A 364 8.40 4.79 17.71
CA ASP A 364 7.51 3.67 17.34
C ASP A 364 6.44 3.44 18.42
N TYR A 365 6.77 3.60 19.68
CA TYR A 365 5.87 3.28 20.79
C TYR A 365 4.84 4.38 21.07
N ILE A 366 5.17 5.67 20.84
CA ILE A 366 4.30 6.82 21.21
C ILE A 366 3.75 7.61 20.03
N GLU A 367 4.01 7.23 18.78
CA GLU A 367 3.56 7.97 17.61
C GLU A 367 2.04 8.27 17.66
N PRO A 368 1.54 9.32 16.95
CA PRO A 368 0.20 9.87 17.17
C PRO A 368 -0.97 8.88 16.99
N SER A 369 -0.81 7.81 16.17
CA SER A 369 -1.87 6.83 15.95
C SER A 369 -1.95 5.75 17.05
N ARG A 370 -0.98 5.72 17.97
CA ARG A 370 -1.01 4.79 19.10
C ARG A 370 -2.08 5.19 20.11
N ASP A 371 -2.92 4.23 20.44
CA ASP A 371 -4.02 4.39 21.42
C ASP A 371 -4.08 3.14 22.31
N PHE A 372 -3.47 3.25 23.49
CA PHE A 372 -3.49 2.22 24.54
C PHE A 372 -3.46 2.88 25.92
N PRO A 373 -3.90 2.18 27.00
CA PRO A 373 -3.89 2.73 28.34
C PRO A 373 -2.51 3.23 28.77
N GLY A 374 -2.42 4.49 29.22
CA GLY A 374 -1.18 5.11 29.67
C GLY A 374 -0.28 5.72 28.57
N VAL A 375 -0.66 5.66 27.29
CA VAL A 375 0.15 6.24 26.20
C VAL A 375 0.37 7.74 26.35
N ASN A 376 -0.62 8.50 26.85
CA ASN A 376 -0.48 9.94 27.05
C ASN A 376 0.46 10.29 28.21
N ASP A 377 0.43 9.49 29.27
CA ASP A 377 1.37 9.63 30.39
C ASP A 377 2.80 9.31 29.94
N LEU A 378 2.96 8.28 29.10
CA LEU A 378 4.23 7.94 28.50
C LEU A 378 4.72 9.07 27.58
N ARG A 379 3.87 9.65 26.71
CA ARG A 379 4.20 10.82 25.87
C ARG A 379 4.72 11.97 26.73
N ASN A 380 3.98 12.35 27.76
CA ASN A 380 4.40 13.43 28.66
C ASN A 380 5.77 13.13 29.30
N CYS A 381 5.95 11.93 29.81
CA CYS A 381 7.21 11.51 30.42
C CYS A 381 8.39 11.55 29.43
N VAL A 382 8.18 11.06 28.18
CA VAL A 382 9.20 11.10 27.12
C VAL A 382 9.59 12.53 26.77
N TYR A 383 8.63 13.46 26.73
CA TYR A 383 8.94 14.86 26.45
C TYR A 383 9.54 15.62 27.62
N GLU A 384 9.41 15.14 28.85
CA GLU A 384 10.12 15.70 30.02
C GLU A 384 11.55 15.18 30.13
N ASP A 385 11.72 13.87 30.06
CA ASP A 385 13.00 13.17 30.28
C ASP A 385 13.01 11.85 29.46
N LEU A 386 13.86 11.79 28.45
CA LEU A 386 13.93 10.65 27.53
C LEU A 386 14.24 9.33 28.23
N ASP A 387 15.15 9.34 29.22
CA ASP A 387 15.54 8.11 29.93
C ASP A 387 14.48 7.65 30.92
N LYS A 388 13.72 8.56 31.52
CA LYS A 388 12.54 8.21 32.32
C LYS A 388 11.42 7.65 31.43
N GLY A 389 11.16 8.30 30.29
CA GLY A 389 10.21 7.81 29.31
C GLY A 389 10.57 6.43 28.77
N LEU A 390 11.85 6.20 28.47
CA LEU A 390 12.33 4.89 28.02
C LEU A 390 12.15 3.82 29.11
N LEU A 391 12.50 4.14 30.36
CA LEU A 391 12.30 3.21 31.48
C LEU A 391 10.81 2.88 31.67
N MET A 392 9.93 3.88 31.56
CA MET A 392 8.47 3.67 31.63
C MET A 392 7.97 2.79 30.49
N GLY A 393 8.38 3.05 29.24
CA GLY A 393 7.99 2.25 28.08
C GLY A 393 8.46 0.80 28.14
N LEU A 394 9.72 0.57 28.57
CA LEU A 394 10.25 -0.77 28.79
C LEU A 394 9.48 -1.52 29.87
N GLN A 395 9.13 -0.84 31.00
CA GLN A 395 8.33 -1.45 32.05
C GLN A 395 6.92 -1.80 31.55
N MET A 396 6.26 -0.90 30.81
CA MET A 396 4.93 -1.18 30.22
C MET A 396 4.97 -2.40 29.28
N THR A 397 6.02 -2.53 28.47
CA THR A 397 6.21 -3.72 27.60
C THR A 397 6.35 -5.00 28.43
N ILE A 398 7.12 -4.96 29.52
CA ILE A 398 7.32 -6.12 30.40
C ILE A 398 6.01 -6.51 31.08
N ASP A 399 5.26 -5.52 31.59
CA ASP A 399 3.99 -5.74 32.27
C ASP A 399 2.96 -6.34 31.31
N GLU A 400 2.82 -5.79 30.09
CA GLU A 400 1.93 -6.32 29.04
C GLU A 400 2.26 -7.77 28.67
N MET A 401 3.56 -8.07 28.45
CA MET A 401 3.99 -9.43 28.13
C MET A 401 3.71 -10.40 29.28
N THR A 402 3.92 -9.96 30.51
CA THR A 402 3.68 -10.76 31.71
C THR A 402 2.18 -11.03 31.92
N GLU A 403 1.33 -10.01 31.73
CA GLU A 403 -0.13 -10.15 31.80
C GLU A 403 -0.69 -11.11 30.74
N MET A 404 -0.06 -11.10 29.55
CA MET A 404 -0.42 -12.01 28.45
C MET A 404 0.22 -13.41 28.56
N GLU A 405 0.93 -13.69 29.63
CA GLU A 405 1.71 -14.94 29.82
C GLU A 405 2.71 -15.21 28.67
N ASN A 406 3.18 -14.17 27.99
CA ASN A 406 4.18 -14.25 26.94
C ASN A 406 5.59 -14.09 27.52
N PRO A 407 6.60 -14.77 26.95
CA PRO A 407 7.97 -14.59 27.38
C PRO A 407 8.48 -13.17 27.03
N VAL A 408 9.13 -12.53 27.99
CA VAL A 408 9.82 -11.26 27.81
C VAL A 408 11.23 -11.50 27.27
N HIS A 409 11.62 -10.80 26.21
CA HIS A 409 12.98 -10.91 25.67
C HIS A 409 14.01 -10.42 26.69
N HIS A 410 15.13 -11.15 26.86
CA HIS A 410 16.16 -10.82 27.85
C HIS A 410 16.72 -9.41 27.68
N ALA A 411 16.96 -8.96 26.42
CA ALA A 411 17.48 -7.62 26.15
C ALA A 411 16.55 -6.49 26.67
N THR A 412 15.22 -6.69 26.68
CA THR A 412 14.27 -5.72 27.26
C THR A 412 14.44 -5.59 28.78
N ILE A 413 14.66 -6.73 29.45
CA ILE A 413 14.93 -6.76 30.89
C ILE A 413 16.27 -6.08 31.19
N GLU A 414 17.32 -6.39 30.43
CA GLU A 414 18.64 -5.80 30.56
C GLU A 414 18.62 -4.28 30.32
N ALA A 415 17.86 -3.81 29.29
CA ALA A 415 17.70 -2.38 29.03
C ALA A 415 17.06 -1.65 30.22
N ARG A 416 15.98 -2.22 30.77
CA ARG A 416 15.30 -1.66 31.95
C ARG A 416 16.24 -1.60 33.15
N ASP A 417 16.94 -2.68 33.44
CA ASP A 417 17.79 -2.79 34.62
C ASP A 417 19.04 -1.87 34.52
N TRP A 418 19.57 -1.72 33.30
CA TRP A 418 20.62 -0.74 33.02
C TRP A 418 20.18 0.69 33.38
N LEU A 419 18.99 1.10 32.97
CA LEU A 419 18.45 2.44 33.27
C LEU A 419 18.18 2.62 34.76
N LYS A 420 17.73 1.57 35.47
CA LYS A 420 17.60 1.61 36.96
C LYS A 420 18.91 1.76 37.66
N GLY A 421 19.98 1.16 37.17
CA GLY A 421 21.32 1.24 37.74
C GLY A 421 22.06 2.58 37.54
N LYS A 422 21.59 3.41 36.58
CA LYS A 422 22.11 4.75 36.33
C LYS A 422 21.54 5.84 37.28
N ARG A 423 20.57 5.50 38.08
CA ARG A 423 19.93 6.37 39.09
C ARG A 423 20.58 6.14 40.45
#